data_a231431b0bab186d1b1c23b92524a73a
#
_entry.id   a231431b0bab186d1b1c23b92524a73a
#
_cell.length_a   1.000
_cell.length_b   1.000
_cell.length_c   1.000
_cell.angle_alpha   90.00
_cell.angle_beta   90.00
_cell.angle_gamma   90.00
#
_symmetry.space_group_name_H-M   'P 1'
#
loop_
_entity.id
_entity.type
_entity.pdbx_description
1 polymer ?
#
loop_
_entity_poly.entity_id
_entity_poly.type
_entity_poly.pdbx_seq_one_letter_code
_entity_poly.pdbx_strand_id
1 'polypeptide(L)'
;GYRRFPHLENDDDLDPIRSLPSFIELMEEYRLKHENFLSEFMGERGTDDGEEEISEVEMKKMYSGTYEIPCSVNGLSLKMVFDTGASDVTISAVEANFMLKNGYLSEDDVKGKNRYMTASGDIHEGTILRLKEVQLGDTVLKNIEASVVHNQKAPLLLGQSVLEKFGTITIDNVNSKLIIKR
;
A
#
# COMPACT_ATOMS: atom_id res chain seq x y z
N GLY A 1 -4.44 14.54 -19.22
CA GLY A 1 -5.41 13.87 -20.08
C GLY A 1 -6.21 12.84 -19.28
N TYR A 2 -7.34 12.40 -19.79
CA TYR A 2 -8.18 11.39 -19.16
C TYR A 2 -7.49 10.02 -19.19
N ARG A 3 -7.34 9.38 -18.02
CA ARG A 3 -6.54 8.13 -17.86
C ARG A 3 -7.39 6.85 -17.73
N ARG A 4 -8.73 6.95 -17.85
CA ARG A 4 -9.65 5.81 -17.66
C ARG A 4 -10.32 5.43 -18.97
N PHE A 5 -9.52 5.04 -19.97
CA PHE A 5 -10.00 4.62 -21.29
C PHE A 5 -11.10 3.53 -21.24
N PRO A 6 -10.98 2.44 -20.42
CA PRO A 6 -12.03 1.44 -20.33
C PRO A 6 -13.38 1.99 -19.83
N HIS A 7 -13.35 3.06 -19.05
CA HIS A 7 -14.59 3.72 -18.60
C HIS A 7 -15.32 4.40 -19.76
N LEU A 8 -14.59 5.07 -20.67
CA LEU A 8 -15.19 5.73 -21.84
C LEU A 8 -15.86 4.73 -22.80
N GLU A 9 -15.32 3.51 -22.90
CA GLU A 9 -15.89 2.46 -23.75
C GLU A 9 -17.24 1.92 -23.22
N ASN A 10 -17.44 1.94 -21.88
CA ASN A 10 -18.57 1.32 -21.21
C ASN A 10 -19.49 2.30 -20.47
N ASP A 11 -19.34 3.61 -20.73
CA ASP A 11 -20.15 4.63 -20.06
C ASP A 11 -21.46 4.83 -20.82
N ASP A 12 -22.57 4.43 -20.22
CA ASP A 12 -23.91 4.51 -20.83
C ASP A 12 -24.32 5.95 -21.16
N ASP A 13 -23.78 6.97 -20.48
CA ASP A 13 -24.01 8.38 -20.76
C ASP A 13 -23.50 8.81 -22.13
N LEU A 14 -22.57 8.02 -22.71
CA LEU A 14 -21.99 8.27 -24.03
C LEU A 14 -22.72 7.56 -25.19
N ASP A 15 -23.69 6.71 -24.90
CA ASP A 15 -24.45 5.97 -25.91
C ASP A 15 -25.04 6.84 -27.03
N PRO A 16 -25.58 8.05 -26.77
CA PRO A 16 -26.15 8.89 -27.81
C PRO A 16 -25.12 9.37 -28.85
N ILE A 17 -23.85 9.39 -28.51
CA ILE A 17 -22.77 9.90 -29.36
C ILE A 17 -21.84 8.81 -29.91
N ARG A 18 -21.97 7.56 -29.44
CA ARG A 18 -21.07 6.45 -29.84
C ARG A 18 -21.03 6.19 -31.34
N SER A 19 -22.14 6.44 -32.05
CA SER A 19 -22.23 6.23 -33.49
C SER A 19 -21.75 7.43 -34.32
N LEU A 20 -21.39 8.55 -33.70
CA LEU A 20 -20.89 9.71 -34.41
C LEU A 20 -19.48 9.47 -34.97
N PRO A 21 -19.21 9.79 -36.25
CA PRO A 21 -17.88 9.59 -36.81
C PRO A 21 -16.75 10.27 -36.03
N SER A 22 -17.00 11.48 -35.50
CA SER A 22 -16.04 12.22 -34.69
C SER A 22 -15.77 11.53 -33.33
N PHE A 23 -16.74 10.84 -32.75
CA PHE A 23 -16.53 10.07 -31.51
C PHE A 23 -15.72 8.80 -31.78
N ILE A 24 -16.02 8.11 -32.89
CA ILE A 24 -15.30 6.91 -33.31
C ILE A 24 -13.82 7.25 -33.57
N GLU A 25 -13.56 8.32 -34.34
CA GLU A 25 -12.20 8.79 -34.63
C GLU A 25 -11.44 9.18 -33.36
N LEU A 26 -12.10 9.87 -32.43
CA LEU A 26 -11.53 10.21 -31.11
C LEU A 26 -11.17 8.95 -30.29
N MET A 27 -12.05 7.96 -30.29
CA MET A 27 -11.82 6.71 -29.55
C MET A 27 -10.67 5.90 -30.14
N GLU A 28 -10.54 5.87 -31.48
CA GLU A 28 -9.39 5.22 -32.14
C GLU A 28 -8.07 5.93 -31.84
N GLU A 29 -8.05 7.26 -31.86
CA GLU A 29 -6.87 8.05 -31.47
C GLU A 29 -6.46 7.78 -30.01
N TYR A 30 -7.42 7.75 -29.11
CA TYR A 30 -7.16 7.44 -27.70
C TYR A 30 -6.70 6.00 -27.49
N ARG A 31 -7.27 5.02 -28.23
CA ARG A 31 -6.83 3.63 -28.19
C ARG A 31 -5.36 3.50 -28.61
N LEU A 32 -5.00 4.09 -29.75
CA LEU A 32 -3.62 4.08 -30.25
C LEU A 32 -2.65 4.74 -29.26
N LYS A 33 -3.04 5.86 -28.67
CA LYS A 33 -2.23 6.51 -27.62
C LYS A 33 -2.08 5.66 -26.38
N HIS A 34 -3.13 4.94 -26.00
CA HIS A 34 -3.10 4.04 -24.85
C HIS A 34 -2.24 2.81 -25.12
N GLU A 35 -2.38 2.19 -26.29
CA GLU A 35 -1.56 1.05 -26.73
C GLU A 35 -0.08 1.44 -26.85
N ASN A 36 0.22 2.60 -27.44
CA ASN A 36 1.59 3.12 -27.50
C ASN A 36 2.15 3.42 -26.10
N PHE A 37 1.36 4.02 -25.23
CA PHE A 37 1.76 4.24 -23.83
C PHE A 37 2.03 2.91 -23.11
N LEU A 38 1.16 1.91 -23.29
CA LEU A 38 1.37 0.59 -22.70
C LEU A 38 2.59 -0.11 -23.29
N SER A 39 2.81 -0.03 -24.61
CA SER A 39 3.97 -0.64 -25.26
C SER A 39 5.29 0.05 -24.86
N GLU A 40 5.28 1.37 -24.72
CA GLU A 40 6.43 2.16 -24.27
C GLU A 40 6.71 1.89 -22.77
N PHE A 41 5.65 1.80 -21.96
CA PHE A 41 5.74 1.48 -20.53
C PHE A 41 6.07 0.01 -20.26
N MET A 42 5.59 -0.93 -21.10
CA MET A 42 5.84 -2.37 -21.00
C MET A 42 7.11 -2.78 -21.77
N GLY A 43 7.51 -2.00 -22.80
CA GLY A 43 8.73 -2.27 -23.58
C GLY A 43 10.03 -1.97 -22.83
N GLU A 44 10.01 -1.14 -21.79
CA GLU A 44 11.15 -0.92 -20.90
C GLU A 44 11.26 -1.97 -19.77
N ARG A 45 10.19 -2.72 -19.52
CA ARG A 45 10.26 -3.95 -18.75
C ARG A 45 10.50 -5.07 -19.74
N GLY A 46 11.78 -5.42 -19.92
CA GLY A 46 12.13 -6.62 -20.67
C GLY A 46 11.15 -7.73 -20.31
N THR A 47 10.76 -8.53 -21.28
CA THR A 47 10.08 -9.82 -21.08
C THR A 47 10.98 -10.70 -20.24
N ASP A 48 11.04 -10.39 -18.94
CA ASP A 48 11.38 -11.36 -17.94
C ASP A 48 10.11 -12.22 -17.85
N ASP A 49 10.18 -13.44 -18.33
CA ASP A 49 9.18 -14.49 -18.08
C ASP A 49 9.25 -14.88 -16.59
N GLY A 50 9.42 -13.89 -15.72
CA GLY A 50 9.33 -13.99 -14.29
C GLY A 50 7.88 -14.33 -13.93
N GLU A 51 7.67 -15.51 -13.41
CA GLU A 51 6.43 -15.89 -12.74
C GLU A 51 5.99 -14.73 -11.85
N GLU A 52 4.80 -14.15 -12.08
CA GLU A 52 4.23 -13.16 -11.18
C GLU A 52 4.29 -13.73 -9.76
N GLU A 53 5.10 -13.15 -8.90
CA GLU A 53 5.15 -13.57 -7.50
C GLU A 53 3.83 -13.16 -6.84
N ILE A 54 2.98 -14.16 -6.61
CA ILE A 54 1.71 -13.98 -5.91
C ILE A 54 1.90 -14.46 -4.48
N SER A 55 1.70 -13.56 -3.53
CA SER A 55 1.69 -13.87 -2.10
C SER A 55 0.29 -13.64 -1.54
N GLU A 56 -0.22 -14.59 -0.78
CA GLU A 56 -1.51 -14.50 -0.09
C GLU A 56 -1.30 -14.38 1.41
N VAL A 57 -1.98 -13.43 2.04
CA VAL A 57 -1.92 -13.22 3.49
C VAL A 57 -3.32 -13.27 4.07
N GLU A 58 -3.53 -14.11 5.07
CA GLU A 58 -4.80 -14.16 5.78
C GLU A 58 -5.00 -12.90 6.62
N MET A 59 -6.20 -12.32 6.51
CA MET A 59 -6.60 -11.16 7.30
C MET A 59 -7.66 -11.57 8.31
N LYS A 60 -7.56 -11.01 9.51
CA LYS A 60 -8.59 -11.15 10.53
C LYS A 60 -9.49 -9.91 10.55
N LYS A 61 -10.76 -10.07 10.20
CA LYS A 61 -11.73 -8.99 10.34
C LYS A 61 -11.97 -8.68 11.82
N MET A 62 -11.75 -7.44 12.20
CA MET A 62 -11.96 -6.96 13.56
C MET A 62 -13.42 -6.52 13.76
N TYR A 63 -13.84 -6.41 15.00
CA TYR A 63 -15.20 -5.95 15.33
C TYR A 63 -15.48 -4.50 14.86
N SER A 64 -14.42 -3.70 14.73
CA SER A 64 -14.46 -2.34 14.16
C SER A 64 -14.73 -2.30 12.66
N GLY A 65 -14.69 -3.44 11.96
CA GLY A 65 -14.78 -3.53 10.50
C GLY A 65 -13.44 -3.42 9.78
N THR A 66 -12.36 -3.07 10.48
CA THR A 66 -11.00 -3.06 9.92
C THR A 66 -10.42 -4.47 9.85
N TYR A 67 -9.30 -4.64 9.13
CA TYR A 67 -8.58 -5.90 9.05
C TYR A 67 -7.26 -5.83 9.80
N GLU A 68 -6.99 -6.84 10.61
CA GLU A 68 -5.70 -7.10 11.24
C GLU A 68 -4.93 -8.14 10.40
N ILE A 69 -3.65 -7.88 10.15
CA ILE A 69 -2.80 -8.69 9.29
C ILE A 69 -1.55 -9.10 10.08
N PRO A 70 -1.13 -10.38 10.01
CA PRO A 70 0.17 -10.79 10.52
C PRO A 70 1.28 -10.18 9.66
N CYS A 71 2.25 -9.57 10.31
CA CYS A 71 3.37 -8.90 9.67
C CYS A 71 4.63 -9.15 10.51
N SER A 72 5.80 -9.30 9.87
CA SER A 72 7.07 -9.32 10.58
C SER A 72 7.79 -7.99 10.39
N VAL A 73 8.25 -7.39 11.48
CA VAL A 73 9.00 -6.15 11.48
C VAL A 73 10.36 -6.40 12.14
N ASN A 74 11.43 -6.30 11.37
CA ASN A 74 12.80 -6.64 11.81
C ASN A 74 12.90 -8.03 12.46
N GLY A 75 12.12 -9.02 11.98
CA GLY A 75 12.04 -10.36 12.54
C GLY A 75 11.10 -10.53 13.74
N LEU A 76 10.49 -9.46 14.22
CA LEU A 76 9.46 -9.53 15.27
C LEU A 76 8.08 -9.71 14.62
N SER A 77 7.39 -10.82 14.96
CA SER A 77 6.01 -11.05 14.50
C SER A 77 5.05 -10.11 15.22
N LEU A 78 4.34 -9.30 14.46
CA LEU A 78 3.36 -8.33 14.93
C LEU A 78 2.03 -8.56 14.22
N LYS A 79 0.97 -8.01 14.80
CA LYS A 79 -0.33 -7.87 14.13
C LYS A 79 -0.59 -6.41 13.92
N MET A 80 -0.77 -6.04 12.67
CA MET A 80 -0.95 -4.64 12.28
C MET A 80 -2.31 -4.45 11.61
N VAL A 81 -2.91 -3.31 11.82
CA VAL A 81 -4.15 -2.94 11.12
C VAL A 81 -3.78 -2.52 9.70
N PHE A 82 -4.42 -3.16 8.73
CA PHE A 82 -4.35 -2.72 7.33
C PHE A 82 -5.16 -1.44 7.17
N ASP A 83 -4.48 -0.33 6.95
CA ASP A 83 -5.10 0.99 6.93
C ASP A 83 -4.60 1.84 5.75
N THR A 84 -5.37 1.85 4.67
CA THR A 84 -5.09 2.69 3.48
C THR A 84 -5.31 4.18 3.73
N GLY A 85 -5.92 4.56 4.84
CA GLY A 85 -6.11 5.95 5.27
C GLY A 85 -4.94 6.50 6.09
N ALA A 86 -4.06 5.62 6.62
CA ALA A 86 -2.85 6.03 7.28
C ALA A 86 -1.75 6.32 6.24
N SER A 87 -1.02 7.43 6.40
CA SER A 87 0.08 7.78 5.50
C SER A 87 1.27 6.84 5.68
N ASP A 88 1.61 6.51 6.94
CA ASP A 88 2.85 5.82 7.30
C ASP A 88 2.59 4.49 8.03
N VAL A 89 3.62 3.67 8.10
CA VAL A 89 3.70 2.61 9.10
C VAL A 89 3.73 3.25 10.47
N THR A 90 2.82 2.84 11.35
CA THR A 90 2.76 3.38 12.71
C THR A 90 3.03 2.28 13.73
N ILE A 91 3.95 2.55 14.65
CA ILE A 91 4.31 1.68 15.77
C ILE A 91 4.01 2.42 17.07
N SER A 92 3.47 1.75 18.07
CA SER A 92 3.27 2.39 19.37
C SER A 92 4.60 2.53 20.13
N ALA A 93 4.65 3.45 21.08
CA ALA A 93 5.83 3.61 21.92
C ALA A 93 6.15 2.34 22.76
N VAL A 94 5.14 1.53 23.05
CA VAL A 94 5.32 0.28 23.79
C VAL A 94 6.09 -0.73 22.95
N GLU A 95 5.65 -0.97 21.71
CA GLU A 95 6.32 -1.88 20.78
C GLU A 95 7.71 -1.37 20.39
N ALA A 96 7.86 -0.07 20.12
CA ALA A 96 9.17 0.51 19.79
C ALA A 96 10.19 0.31 20.94
N ASN A 97 9.77 0.54 22.18
CA ASN A 97 10.62 0.28 23.36
C ASN A 97 10.93 -1.20 23.56
N PHE A 98 9.95 -2.09 23.31
CA PHE A 98 10.18 -3.52 23.34
C PHE A 98 11.21 -3.93 22.29
N MET A 99 11.07 -3.43 21.07
CA MET A 99 11.98 -3.72 19.97
C MET A 99 13.41 -3.24 20.25
N LEU A 100 13.57 -2.04 20.82
CA LEU A 100 14.88 -1.52 21.24
C LEU A 100 15.52 -2.38 22.34
N LYS A 101 14.77 -2.75 23.37
CA LYS A 101 15.27 -3.56 24.49
C LYS A 101 15.67 -4.97 24.07
N ASN A 102 15.03 -5.53 23.04
CA ASN A 102 15.26 -6.90 22.60
C ASN A 102 16.11 -6.99 21.30
N GLY A 103 16.70 -5.88 20.85
CA GLY A 103 17.63 -5.86 19.72
C GLY A 103 16.99 -5.92 18.33
N TYR A 104 15.68 -5.82 18.23
CA TYR A 104 14.97 -5.68 16.93
C TYR A 104 15.16 -4.29 16.32
N LEU A 105 15.44 -3.28 17.14
CA LEU A 105 15.84 -1.93 16.77
C LEU A 105 17.11 -1.55 17.51
N SER A 106 17.86 -0.61 16.98
CA SER A 106 19.00 0.02 17.60
C SER A 106 18.79 1.55 17.67
N GLU A 107 19.62 2.26 18.45
CA GLU A 107 19.57 3.73 18.50
C GLU A 107 19.86 4.35 17.12
N ASP A 108 20.66 3.71 16.29
CA ASP A 108 20.96 4.16 14.93
C ASP A 108 19.74 4.12 13.99
N ASP A 109 18.71 3.35 14.36
CA ASP A 109 17.47 3.28 13.61
C ASP A 109 16.52 4.43 13.92
N VAL A 110 16.80 5.21 14.97
CA VAL A 110 16.06 6.44 15.32
C VAL A 110 16.56 7.58 14.44
N LYS A 111 15.68 8.13 13.57
CA LYS A 111 16.05 9.14 12.58
C LYS A 111 15.72 10.58 12.98
N GLY A 112 14.83 10.75 13.93
CA GLY A 112 14.46 12.09 14.38
C GLY A 112 13.02 12.17 14.86
N LYS A 113 12.48 13.38 14.81
CA LYS A 113 11.09 13.66 15.19
C LYS A 113 10.30 14.11 13.98
N ASN A 114 9.03 13.76 13.95
CA ASN A 114 8.07 14.29 12.98
C ASN A 114 6.81 14.78 13.70
N ARG A 115 5.91 15.37 12.93
CA ARG A 115 4.56 15.71 13.37
C ARG A 115 3.57 14.92 12.52
N TYR A 116 2.60 14.35 13.17
CA TYR A 116 1.50 13.66 12.49
C TYR A 116 0.17 14.23 12.97
N MET A 117 -0.82 14.19 12.09
CA MET A 117 -2.17 14.63 12.38
C MET A 117 -3.08 13.40 12.51
N THR A 118 -3.86 13.36 13.57
CA THR A 118 -4.88 12.31 13.77
C THR A 118 -6.12 12.58 12.93
N ALA A 119 -6.98 11.60 12.78
CA ALA A 119 -8.27 11.76 12.09
C ALA A 119 -9.18 12.82 12.74
N SER A 120 -8.97 13.14 14.04
CA SER A 120 -9.66 14.24 14.74
C SER A 120 -9.09 15.63 14.43
N GLY A 121 -7.97 15.72 13.68
CA GLY A 121 -7.28 16.97 13.34
C GLY A 121 -6.24 17.41 14.36
N ASP A 122 -6.00 16.65 15.43
CA ASP A 122 -5.00 16.97 16.43
C ASP A 122 -3.59 16.70 15.90
N ILE A 123 -2.67 17.62 16.16
CA ILE A 123 -1.25 17.48 15.77
C ILE A 123 -0.45 16.99 16.97
N HIS A 124 0.27 15.90 16.78
CA HIS A 124 1.15 15.31 17.78
C HIS A 124 2.58 15.20 17.27
N GLU A 125 3.53 15.20 18.19
CA GLU A 125 4.91 14.84 17.87
C GLU A 125 5.07 13.32 17.93
N GLY A 126 5.85 12.80 16.97
CA GLY A 126 6.26 11.41 16.89
C GLY A 126 7.75 11.27 16.68
N THR A 127 8.23 10.05 16.76
CA THR A 127 9.61 9.70 16.45
C THR A 127 9.66 8.93 15.15
N ILE A 128 10.57 9.28 14.26
CA ILE A 128 10.80 8.56 13.00
C ILE A 128 11.78 7.42 13.26
N LEU A 129 11.42 6.22 12.87
CA LEU A 129 12.27 5.03 12.87
C LEU A 129 12.54 4.58 11.44
N ARG A 130 13.69 3.95 11.23
CA ARG A 130 13.97 3.15 10.06
C ARG A 130 13.85 1.68 10.42
N LEU A 131 12.88 1.01 9.87
CA LEU A 131 12.74 -0.44 9.94
C LEU A 131 13.65 -1.08 8.89
N LYS A 132 14.50 -2.01 9.31
CA LYS A 132 15.42 -2.71 8.40
C LYS A 132 14.65 -3.53 7.38
N GLU A 133 13.58 -4.19 7.86
CA GLU A 133 12.69 -4.98 7.02
C GLU A 133 11.25 -4.99 7.57
N VAL A 134 10.32 -5.06 6.63
CA VAL A 134 8.90 -5.32 6.86
C VAL A 134 8.49 -6.45 5.93
N GLN A 135 8.03 -7.56 6.49
CA GLN A 135 7.60 -8.73 5.74
C GLN A 135 6.09 -8.92 5.86
N LEU A 136 5.44 -9.13 4.72
CA LEU A 136 4.02 -9.42 4.58
C LEU A 136 3.86 -10.63 3.66
N GLY A 137 3.43 -11.76 4.20
CA GLY A 137 3.50 -13.04 3.49
C GLY A 137 4.94 -13.38 3.11
N ASP A 138 5.17 -13.69 1.85
CA ASP A 138 6.49 -14.02 1.31
C ASP A 138 7.27 -12.77 0.86
N THR A 139 6.62 -11.61 0.81
CA THR A 139 7.22 -10.37 0.34
C THR A 139 7.93 -9.62 1.47
N VAL A 140 9.21 -9.30 1.26
CA VAL A 140 10.06 -8.54 2.20
C VAL A 140 10.44 -7.20 1.60
N LEU A 141 10.13 -6.13 2.30
CA LEU A 141 10.57 -4.77 1.98
C LEU A 141 11.64 -4.31 2.97
N LYS A 142 12.64 -3.58 2.47
CA LYS A 142 13.76 -3.08 3.27
C LYS A 142 13.75 -1.57 3.41
N ASN A 143 14.36 -1.08 4.50
CA ASN A 143 14.55 0.35 4.76
C ASN A 143 13.23 1.15 4.76
N ILE A 144 12.26 0.66 5.51
CA ILE A 144 10.94 1.28 5.64
C ILE A 144 10.96 2.32 6.76
N GLU A 145 10.48 3.51 6.44
CA GLU A 145 10.26 4.54 7.44
C GLU A 145 8.96 4.28 8.20
N ALA A 146 8.99 4.47 9.51
CA ALA A 146 7.85 4.32 10.39
C ALA A 146 7.78 5.44 11.41
N SER A 147 6.59 5.80 11.83
CA SER A 147 6.33 6.79 12.86
C SER A 147 5.97 6.12 14.18
N VAL A 148 6.66 6.50 15.25
CA VAL A 148 6.28 6.07 16.61
C VAL A 148 5.29 7.06 17.18
N VAL A 149 4.12 6.53 17.55
CA VAL A 149 3.07 7.29 18.20
C VAL A 149 3.20 7.14 19.72
N HIS A 150 3.28 8.26 20.44
CA HIS A 150 3.47 8.24 21.90
C HIS A 150 2.20 7.85 22.69
N ASN A 151 1.13 7.45 22.00
CA ASN A 151 -0.06 6.91 22.64
C ASN A 151 0.08 5.40 22.81
N GLN A 152 0.06 4.92 24.07
CA GLN A 152 0.19 3.50 24.41
C GLN A 152 -0.95 2.60 23.89
N LYS A 153 -2.08 3.19 23.54
CA LYS A 153 -3.26 2.48 23.00
C LYS A 153 -3.39 2.63 21.48
N ALA A 154 -2.43 3.31 20.83
CA ALA A 154 -2.48 3.45 19.39
C ALA A 154 -2.32 2.08 18.72
N PRO A 155 -3.16 1.74 17.74
CA PRO A 155 -2.97 0.52 16.98
C PRO A 155 -1.69 0.62 16.15
N LEU A 156 -1.09 -0.54 15.87
CA LEU A 156 -0.03 -0.64 14.87
C LEU A 156 -0.70 -0.56 13.49
N LEU A 157 -0.25 0.36 12.65
CA LEU A 157 -0.85 0.58 11.34
C LEU A 157 0.12 0.22 10.22
N LEU A 158 -0.36 -0.50 9.24
CA LEU A 158 0.32 -0.73 7.98
C LEU A 158 -0.26 0.27 6.97
N GLY A 159 0.41 1.42 6.83
CA GLY A 159 -0.08 2.56 6.07
C GLY A 159 0.40 2.59 4.63
N GLN A 160 -0.03 3.60 3.90
CA GLN A 160 0.15 3.73 2.45
C GLN A 160 1.62 3.75 2.03
N SER A 161 2.52 4.37 2.82
CA SER A 161 3.95 4.47 2.50
C SER A 161 4.65 3.12 2.29
N VAL A 162 4.12 2.06 2.89
CA VAL A 162 4.63 0.70 2.71
C VAL A 162 3.76 -0.11 1.76
N LEU A 163 2.43 0.09 1.79
CA LEU A 163 1.50 -0.67 0.95
C LEU A 163 1.79 -0.48 -0.55
N GLU A 164 2.08 0.75 -0.99
CA GLU A 164 2.44 1.05 -2.38
C GLU A 164 3.72 0.35 -2.86
N LYS A 165 4.62 -0.02 -1.93
CA LYS A 165 5.88 -0.71 -2.26
C LYS A 165 5.71 -2.22 -2.41
N PHE A 166 4.61 -2.78 -1.94
CA PHE A 166 4.30 -4.21 -2.12
C PHE A 166 3.85 -4.54 -3.55
N GLY A 167 3.53 -3.56 -4.38
CA GLY A 167 3.03 -3.76 -5.74
C GLY A 167 1.51 -3.68 -5.81
N THR A 168 0.89 -4.56 -6.59
CA THR A 168 -0.57 -4.60 -6.69
C THR A 168 -1.16 -5.36 -5.51
N ILE A 169 -2.05 -4.71 -4.77
CA ILE A 169 -2.73 -5.31 -3.61
C ILE A 169 -4.21 -5.45 -3.93
N THR A 170 -4.72 -6.67 -3.79
CA THR A 170 -6.14 -6.99 -3.93
C THR A 170 -6.69 -7.47 -2.59
N ILE A 171 -7.82 -6.91 -2.16
CA ILE A 171 -8.52 -7.33 -0.94
C ILE A 171 -9.64 -8.29 -1.33
N ASP A 172 -9.52 -9.55 -0.94
CA ASP A 172 -10.59 -10.54 -1.03
C ASP A 172 -11.40 -10.52 0.26
N ASN A 173 -12.49 -9.78 0.25
CA ASN A 173 -13.38 -9.66 1.41
C ASN A 173 -14.20 -10.93 1.69
N VAL A 174 -14.34 -11.81 0.70
CA VAL A 174 -15.11 -13.07 0.85
C VAL A 174 -14.30 -14.08 1.64
N ASN A 175 -13.02 -14.23 1.28
CA ASN A 175 -12.11 -15.20 1.89
C ASN A 175 -11.24 -14.57 2.98
N SER A 176 -11.39 -13.25 3.25
CA SER A 176 -10.56 -12.49 4.19
C SER A 176 -9.06 -12.65 3.90
N LYS A 177 -8.68 -12.46 2.65
CA LYS A 177 -7.30 -12.54 2.18
C LYS A 177 -6.83 -11.25 1.53
N LEU A 178 -5.57 -10.94 1.73
CA LEU A 178 -4.82 -9.96 0.95
C LEU A 178 -3.98 -10.69 -0.07
N ILE A 179 -4.11 -10.31 -1.33
CA ILE A 179 -3.35 -10.88 -2.45
C ILE A 179 -2.39 -9.80 -2.94
N ILE A 180 -1.11 -10.10 -2.91
CA ILE A 180 -0.01 -9.24 -3.34
C ILE A 180 0.56 -9.81 -4.63
N LYS A 181 0.68 -8.97 -5.66
CA LYS A 181 1.31 -9.32 -6.95
C LYS A 181 2.49 -8.38 -7.22
N ARG A 182 3.61 -8.96 -7.56
CA ARG A 182 4.85 -8.25 -7.92
C ARG A 182 5.36 -8.70 -9.28
#